data_ae8018abd3e0633266f61a6dc53d2273
#
_entry.id   ae8018abd3e0633266f61a6dc53d2273
#
_cell.length_a   1.000
_cell.length_b   1.000
_cell.length_c   1.000
_cell.angle_alpha   90.00
_cell.angle_beta   90.00
_cell.angle_gamma   90.00
#
_symmetry.space_group_name_H-M   'P 1'
#
loop_
_entity.id
_entity.type
_entity.pdbx_description
1 polymer ?
#
loop_
_entity_poly.entity_id
_entity_poly.type
_entity_poly.pdbx_seq_one_letter_code
_entity_poly.pdbx_strand_id
1 'polypeptide(L)'
;MSILLLEKRGPIAIMTLNRPDMMNALGQAGDGPAVAAVCAEVVADKSIRCAVLTGAGRAFSAGGDVKAMKERSGAFGGKPYDVRGGYRDNIHVIVRSLYNLEVPLISAINGPAIGLGCDVACMADIRLAADHAKLGVTFLKLGLIPGDGGAWLLPRLIGASRAAQLLFTGDVIDAATAKEWGLVSEIYPADELMGEAMKLAERIAGQ
;
A
#
# COMPACT_ATOMS: atom_id res chain seq x y z
N MET A 1 6.69 -16.19 8.18
CA MET A 1 5.77 -15.20 8.82
C MET A 1 4.86 -14.64 7.73
N SER A 2 3.59 -14.36 8.06
CA SER A 2 2.65 -13.74 7.10
C SER A 2 3.10 -12.33 6.73
N ILE A 3 2.95 -11.95 5.46
CA ILE A 3 3.25 -10.59 4.97
C ILE A 3 2.25 -9.56 5.52
N LEU A 4 1.04 -9.97 5.86
CA LEU A 4 0.02 -9.11 6.42
C LEU A 4 -0.51 -9.72 7.72
N LEU A 5 -0.37 -8.99 8.81
CA LEU A 5 -0.96 -9.33 10.10
C LEU A 5 -2.32 -8.66 10.24
N LEU A 6 -3.23 -9.32 10.94
CA LEU A 6 -4.55 -8.78 11.31
C LEU A 6 -4.68 -8.75 12.83
N GLU A 7 -5.00 -7.57 13.35
CA GLU A 7 -5.45 -7.37 14.72
C GLU A 7 -6.85 -6.74 14.70
N LYS A 8 -7.76 -7.20 15.55
CA LYS A 8 -9.11 -6.64 15.66
C LYS A 8 -9.24 -5.88 16.98
N ARG A 9 -9.64 -4.61 16.90
CA ARG A 9 -9.92 -3.76 18.07
C ARG A 9 -11.35 -3.23 17.99
N GLY A 10 -12.28 -3.95 18.64
CA GLY A 10 -13.70 -3.64 18.48
C GLY A 10 -14.11 -3.71 17.00
N PRO A 11 -14.76 -2.68 16.45
CA PRO A 11 -15.20 -2.66 15.06
C PRO A 11 -14.10 -2.29 14.06
N ILE A 12 -12.84 -2.24 14.46
CA ILE A 12 -11.71 -1.81 13.61
C ILE A 12 -10.76 -2.98 13.37
N ALA A 13 -10.46 -3.23 12.08
CA ALA A 13 -9.41 -4.15 11.66
C ALA A 13 -8.10 -3.37 11.45
N ILE A 14 -7.03 -3.72 12.14
CA ILE A 14 -5.70 -3.19 11.92
C ILE A 14 -4.90 -4.21 11.12
N MET A 15 -4.56 -3.84 9.89
CA MET A 15 -3.77 -4.63 8.96
C MET A 15 -2.35 -4.09 8.91
N THR A 16 -1.36 -4.90 9.26
CA THR A 16 0.04 -4.47 9.31
C THR A 16 0.88 -5.25 8.31
N LEU A 17 1.47 -4.57 7.33
CA LEU A 17 2.50 -5.14 6.46
C LEU A 17 3.70 -5.54 7.33
N ASN A 18 4.11 -6.81 7.30
CA ASN A 18 5.01 -7.38 8.30
C ASN A 18 6.21 -8.10 7.68
N ARG A 19 7.09 -7.32 7.06
CA ARG A 19 8.42 -7.73 6.60
C ARG A 19 9.42 -6.59 6.84
N PRO A 20 9.59 -6.14 8.12
CA PRO A 20 10.34 -4.91 8.44
C PRO A 20 11.80 -4.96 7.99
N ASP A 21 12.45 -6.14 8.02
CA ASP A 21 13.84 -6.34 7.58
C ASP A 21 14.06 -6.03 6.09
N MET A 22 12.99 -6.10 5.30
CA MET A 22 12.99 -5.74 3.88
C MET A 22 12.12 -4.50 3.60
N MET A 23 11.91 -3.65 4.60
CA MET A 23 11.04 -2.46 4.50
C MET A 23 9.65 -2.80 3.90
N ASN A 24 9.09 -3.91 4.31
CA ASN A 24 7.78 -4.40 3.87
C ASN A 24 7.66 -4.57 2.34
N ALA A 25 8.74 -5.02 1.69
CA ALA A 25 8.72 -5.35 0.27
C ALA A 25 7.69 -6.45 -0.03
N LEU A 26 6.98 -6.30 -1.15
CA LEU A 26 5.87 -7.12 -1.59
C LEU A 26 6.26 -7.92 -2.87
N GLY A 27 5.51 -8.98 -3.13
CA GLY A 27 5.66 -9.77 -4.36
C GLY A 27 6.47 -11.06 -4.18
N GLN A 28 6.80 -11.46 -2.95
CA GLN A 28 7.32 -12.80 -2.71
C GLN A 28 6.23 -13.84 -2.93
N ALA A 29 6.63 -15.07 -3.24
CA ALA A 29 5.70 -16.16 -3.47
C ALA A 29 4.73 -16.32 -2.28
N GLY A 30 3.43 -16.33 -2.56
CA GLY A 30 2.38 -16.47 -1.55
C GLY A 30 1.88 -15.16 -0.92
N ASP A 31 2.50 -14.01 -1.19
CA ASP A 31 2.05 -12.72 -0.64
C ASP A 31 0.61 -12.40 -1.09
N GLY A 32 0.29 -12.63 -2.36
CA GLY A 32 -1.06 -12.39 -2.88
C GLY A 32 -2.14 -13.18 -2.14
N PRO A 33 -2.05 -14.52 -2.10
CA PRO A 33 -2.98 -15.35 -1.33
C PRO A 33 -3.06 -14.97 0.15
N ALA A 34 -1.93 -14.62 0.79
CA ALA A 34 -1.91 -14.22 2.20
C ALA A 34 -2.68 -12.91 2.44
N VAL A 35 -2.48 -11.90 1.58
CA VAL A 35 -3.23 -10.63 1.66
C VAL A 35 -4.72 -10.86 1.37
N ALA A 36 -5.04 -11.67 0.36
CA ALA A 36 -6.42 -12.00 0.02
C ALA A 36 -7.15 -12.69 1.18
N ALA A 37 -6.49 -13.61 1.87
CA ALA A 37 -7.06 -14.30 3.03
C ALA A 37 -7.40 -13.33 4.16
N VAL A 38 -6.51 -12.39 4.48
CA VAL A 38 -6.75 -11.36 5.50
C VAL A 38 -7.90 -10.43 5.09
N CYS A 39 -7.92 -9.95 3.84
CA CYS A 39 -9.01 -9.13 3.34
C CYS A 39 -10.36 -9.87 3.40
N ALA A 40 -10.38 -11.15 3.02
CA ALA A 40 -11.58 -11.98 3.11
C ALA A 40 -12.06 -12.18 4.55
N GLU A 41 -11.13 -12.34 5.50
CA GLU A 41 -11.48 -12.42 6.93
C GLU A 41 -12.11 -11.12 7.44
N VAL A 42 -11.57 -9.96 7.04
CA VAL A 42 -12.13 -8.64 7.38
C VAL A 42 -13.55 -8.48 6.83
N VAL A 43 -13.77 -8.85 5.56
CA VAL A 43 -15.09 -8.74 4.90
C VAL A 43 -16.11 -9.73 5.49
N ALA A 44 -15.67 -10.93 5.88
CA ALA A 44 -16.54 -11.95 6.48
C ALA A 44 -17.02 -11.57 7.89
N ASP A 45 -16.23 -10.80 8.63
CA ASP A 45 -16.57 -10.36 9.99
C ASP A 45 -17.45 -9.10 9.94
N LYS A 46 -18.76 -9.29 10.04
CA LYS A 46 -19.75 -8.20 9.97
C LYS A 46 -19.69 -7.23 11.16
N SER A 47 -18.91 -7.51 12.20
CA SER A 47 -18.65 -6.55 13.28
C SER A 47 -17.61 -5.50 12.90
N ILE A 48 -16.77 -5.76 11.89
CA ILE A 48 -15.78 -4.80 11.39
C ILE A 48 -16.46 -3.73 10.53
N ARG A 49 -16.23 -2.47 10.86
CA ARG A 49 -16.82 -1.29 10.24
C ARG A 49 -15.79 -0.37 9.56
N CYS A 50 -14.51 -0.53 9.89
CA CYS A 50 -13.42 0.22 9.29
C CYS A 50 -12.12 -0.59 9.38
N ALA A 51 -11.21 -0.37 8.44
CA ALA A 51 -9.87 -0.97 8.46
C ALA A 51 -8.78 0.11 8.43
N VAL A 52 -7.66 -0.15 9.09
CA VAL A 52 -6.44 0.67 9.05
C VAL A 52 -5.31 -0.19 8.53
N LEU A 53 -4.61 0.27 7.48
CA LEU A 53 -3.42 -0.40 6.92
C LEU A 53 -2.18 0.41 7.27
N THR A 54 -1.16 -0.26 7.80
CA THR A 54 0.14 0.35 8.12
C THR A 54 1.29 -0.62 7.86
N GLY A 55 2.53 -0.19 8.07
CA GLY A 55 3.73 -1.02 7.95
C GLY A 55 4.44 -1.25 9.27
N ALA A 56 4.95 -2.45 9.51
CA ALA A 56 5.84 -2.72 10.62
C ALA A 56 7.20 -2.04 10.43
N GLY A 57 7.78 -1.52 11.51
CA GLY A 57 9.10 -0.89 11.50
C GLY A 57 9.11 0.48 10.83
N ARG A 58 10.18 0.79 10.10
CA ARG A 58 10.49 2.14 9.60
C ARG A 58 9.86 2.53 8.27
N ALA A 59 9.15 1.65 7.61
CA ALA A 59 8.58 1.90 6.29
C ALA A 59 7.13 1.42 6.22
N PHE A 60 6.32 2.09 5.43
CA PHE A 60 5.04 1.55 5.01
C PHE A 60 5.28 0.35 4.08
N SER A 61 5.89 0.60 2.92
CA SER A 61 6.39 -0.45 2.01
C SER A 61 7.36 0.12 0.99
N ALA A 62 8.50 -0.55 0.80
CA ALA A 62 9.47 -0.22 -0.25
C ALA A 62 9.01 -0.66 -1.65
N GLY A 63 7.84 -1.28 -1.79
CA GLY A 63 7.29 -1.74 -3.06
C GLY A 63 7.67 -3.15 -3.42
N GLY A 64 7.90 -3.41 -4.70
CA GLY A 64 8.26 -4.74 -5.19
C GLY A 64 9.65 -5.18 -4.72
N ASP A 65 9.86 -6.49 -4.61
CA ASP A 65 11.16 -7.07 -4.30
C ASP A 65 12.14 -6.92 -5.48
N VAL A 66 12.87 -5.80 -5.52
CA VAL A 66 13.82 -5.46 -6.58
C VAL A 66 14.97 -6.48 -6.66
N LYS A 67 15.33 -7.10 -5.53
CA LYS A 67 16.35 -8.15 -5.52
C LYS A 67 15.86 -9.39 -6.27
N ALA A 68 14.65 -9.84 -5.99
CA ALA A 68 14.02 -10.94 -6.71
C ALA A 68 13.85 -10.63 -8.22
N MET A 69 13.52 -9.38 -8.57
CA MET A 69 13.46 -8.94 -9.98
C MET A 69 14.82 -9.07 -10.67
N LYS A 70 15.89 -8.59 -10.02
CA LYS A 70 17.27 -8.66 -10.55
C LYS A 70 17.75 -10.11 -10.69
N GLU A 71 17.46 -10.94 -9.73
CA GLU A 71 17.84 -12.36 -9.69
C GLU A 71 16.90 -13.24 -10.53
N ARG A 72 15.84 -12.68 -11.11
CA ARG A 72 14.80 -13.40 -11.85
C ARG A 72 14.26 -14.59 -11.05
N SER A 73 13.90 -14.35 -9.80
CA SER A 73 13.41 -15.37 -8.86
C SER A 73 11.97 -15.11 -8.42
N GLY A 74 11.33 -16.12 -7.84
CA GLY A 74 9.97 -16.04 -7.34
C GLY A 74 8.95 -15.62 -8.42
N ALA A 75 8.11 -14.62 -8.13
CA ALA A 75 7.12 -14.09 -9.06
C ALA A 75 7.71 -13.43 -10.32
N PHE A 76 9.01 -13.13 -10.30
CA PHE A 76 9.75 -12.49 -11.40
C PHE A 76 10.65 -13.47 -12.18
N GLY A 77 10.56 -14.76 -11.86
CA GLY A 77 11.35 -15.83 -12.49
C GLY A 77 10.76 -16.33 -13.81
N GLY A 78 11.61 -17.01 -14.60
CA GLY A 78 11.20 -17.67 -15.83
C GLY A 78 11.14 -16.78 -17.07
N LYS A 79 10.34 -17.22 -18.06
CA LYS A 79 10.11 -16.50 -19.31
C LYS A 79 9.07 -15.38 -19.11
N PRO A 80 8.90 -14.43 -20.04
CA PRO A 80 7.89 -13.35 -19.92
C PRO A 80 6.47 -13.85 -19.60
N TYR A 81 6.10 -15.01 -20.11
CA TYR A 81 4.79 -15.62 -19.83
C TYR A 81 4.66 -16.06 -18.36
N ASP A 82 5.73 -16.59 -17.77
CA ASP A 82 5.76 -17.02 -16.36
C ASP A 82 5.71 -15.80 -15.44
N VAL A 83 6.48 -14.75 -15.77
CA VAL A 83 6.45 -13.46 -15.06
C VAL A 83 5.04 -12.84 -15.09
N ARG A 84 4.36 -12.87 -16.26
CA ARG A 84 2.96 -12.45 -16.35
C ARG A 84 2.05 -13.22 -15.38
N GLY A 85 2.26 -14.54 -15.27
CA GLY A 85 1.57 -15.39 -14.29
C GLY A 85 1.83 -14.95 -12.87
N GLY A 86 3.11 -14.74 -12.51
CA GLY A 86 3.52 -14.26 -11.19
C GLY A 86 2.89 -12.92 -10.80
N TYR A 87 2.80 -11.99 -11.74
CA TYR A 87 2.09 -10.72 -11.51
C TYR A 87 0.60 -10.94 -11.28
N ARG A 88 -0.06 -11.66 -12.19
CA ARG A 88 -1.52 -11.86 -12.15
C ARG A 88 -1.97 -12.61 -10.89
N ASP A 89 -1.24 -13.66 -10.52
CA ASP A 89 -1.67 -14.61 -9.51
C ASP A 89 -1.09 -14.28 -8.11
N ASN A 90 -0.27 -13.22 -8.01
CA ASN A 90 0.33 -12.76 -6.75
C ASN A 90 0.20 -11.24 -6.56
N ILE A 91 0.93 -10.40 -7.33
CA ILE A 91 0.95 -8.94 -7.12
C ILE A 91 -0.43 -8.33 -7.37
N HIS A 92 -1.09 -8.67 -8.48
CA HIS A 92 -2.43 -8.17 -8.75
C HIS A 92 -3.50 -8.69 -7.78
N VAL A 93 -3.24 -9.83 -7.12
CA VAL A 93 -4.13 -10.32 -6.05
C VAL A 93 -4.03 -9.40 -4.84
N ILE A 94 -2.81 -8.95 -4.43
CA ILE A 94 -2.65 -7.96 -3.35
C ILE A 94 -3.48 -6.71 -3.65
N VAL A 95 -3.24 -6.12 -4.81
CA VAL A 95 -3.87 -4.87 -5.24
C VAL A 95 -5.40 -4.97 -5.26
N ARG A 96 -5.92 -6.03 -5.90
CA ARG A 96 -7.37 -6.23 -6.03
C ARG A 96 -8.04 -6.53 -4.70
N SER A 97 -7.39 -7.27 -3.80
CA SER A 97 -7.94 -7.60 -2.50
C SER A 97 -8.10 -6.35 -1.63
N LEU A 98 -7.12 -5.45 -1.64
CA LEU A 98 -7.21 -4.19 -0.91
C LEU A 98 -8.18 -3.21 -1.56
N TYR A 99 -8.16 -3.08 -2.89
CA TYR A 99 -9.06 -2.19 -3.62
C TYR A 99 -10.55 -2.58 -3.49
N ASN A 100 -10.83 -3.89 -3.42
CA ASN A 100 -12.19 -4.42 -3.28
C ASN A 100 -12.60 -4.67 -1.83
N LEU A 101 -11.89 -4.12 -0.85
CA LEU A 101 -12.29 -4.24 0.55
C LEU A 101 -13.64 -3.53 0.77
N GLU A 102 -14.62 -4.25 1.35
CA GLU A 102 -16.00 -3.76 1.48
C GLU A 102 -16.23 -2.87 2.72
N VAL A 103 -15.18 -2.51 3.44
CA VAL A 103 -15.21 -1.56 4.56
C VAL A 103 -14.28 -0.38 4.27
N PRO A 104 -14.58 0.83 4.79
CA PRO A 104 -13.67 1.97 4.66
C PRO A 104 -12.25 1.62 5.10
N LEU A 105 -11.27 1.97 4.27
CA LEU A 105 -9.86 1.71 4.50
C LEU A 105 -9.08 3.01 4.70
N ILE A 106 -8.32 3.09 5.79
CA ILE A 106 -7.39 4.18 6.07
C ILE A 106 -5.96 3.65 5.91
N SER A 107 -5.14 4.25 5.06
CA SER A 107 -3.69 4.02 5.08
C SER A 107 -3.01 4.96 6.07
N ALA A 108 -2.38 4.41 7.09
CA ALA A 108 -1.49 5.10 8.02
C ALA A 108 -0.03 4.89 7.55
N ILE A 109 0.47 5.83 6.74
CA ILE A 109 1.75 5.74 6.03
C ILE A 109 2.87 6.15 7.00
N ASN A 110 3.41 5.18 7.72
CA ASN A 110 4.38 5.36 8.79
C ASN A 110 5.83 5.61 8.34
N GLY A 111 6.08 5.70 7.03
CA GLY A 111 7.40 5.94 6.45
C GLY A 111 7.37 5.80 4.92
N PRO A 112 8.49 5.47 4.26
CA PRO A 112 8.53 5.34 2.80
C PRO A 112 7.46 4.40 2.25
N ALA A 113 6.72 4.88 1.23
CA ALA A 113 5.73 4.16 0.43
C ALA A 113 6.13 4.31 -1.04
N ILE A 114 6.83 3.32 -1.62
CA ILE A 114 7.52 3.44 -2.89
C ILE A 114 7.04 2.39 -3.90
N GLY A 115 6.88 2.76 -5.17
CA GLY A 115 6.43 1.86 -6.23
C GLY A 115 5.10 1.19 -5.88
N LEU A 116 5.06 -0.14 -5.88
CA LEU A 116 3.90 -0.92 -5.44
C LEU A 116 3.44 -0.52 -4.03
N GLY A 117 4.36 -0.09 -3.12
CA GLY A 117 3.99 0.39 -1.80
C GLY A 117 3.19 1.70 -1.83
N CYS A 118 3.52 2.61 -2.76
CA CYS A 118 2.73 3.81 -3.00
C CYS A 118 1.36 3.47 -3.60
N ASP A 119 1.31 2.55 -4.55
CA ASP A 119 0.07 2.09 -5.15
C ASP A 119 -0.84 1.43 -4.11
N VAL A 120 -0.29 0.59 -3.22
CA VAL A 120 -1.02 -0.02 -2.09
C VAL A 120 -1.56 1.05 -1.14
N ALA A 121 -0.77 2.08 -0.81
CA ALA A 121 -1.27 3.20 0.00
C ALA A 121 -2.44 3.92 -0.69
N CYS A 122 -2.42 4.03 -2.02
CA CYS A 122 -3.48 4.65 -2.82
C CYS A 122 -4.75 3.80 -2.95
N MET A 123 -4.74 2.51 -2.58
CA MET A 123 -5.96 1.68 -2.55
C MET A 123 -6.91 2.08 -1.42
N ALA A 124 -6.41 2.74 -0.38
CA ALA A 124 -7.23 3.21 0.72
C ALA A 124 -8.09 4.41 0.32
N ASP A 125 -9.23 4.56 1.00
CA ASP A 125 -10.13 5.70 0.84
C ASP A 125 -9.50 6.97 1.41
N ILE A 126 -8.83 6.86 2.57
CA ILE A 126 -8.17 7.97 3.27
C ILE A 126 -6.70 7.59 3.50
N ARG A 127 -5.81 8.55 3.30
CA ARG A 127 -4.35 8.41 3.52
C ARG A 127 -3.90 9.45 4.53
N LEU A 128 -3.32 8.98 5.62
CA LEU A 128 -2.62 9.77 6.63
C LEU A 128 -1.13 9.43 6.56
N ALA A 129 -0.25 10.37 6.78
CA ALA A 129 1.18 10.13 6.67
C ALA A 129 1.95 10.63 7.90
N ALA A 130 3.03 9.96 8.23
CA ALA A 130 4.04 10.51 9.12
C ALA A 130 4.77 11.68 8.41
N ASP A 131 5.22 12.65 9.19
CA ASP A 131 5.91 13.85 8.71
C ASP A 131 7.17 13.57 7.88
N HIS A 132 7.86 12.47 8.18
CA HIS A 132 9.05 12.02 7.46
C HIS A 132 8.75 11.05 6.31
N ALA A 133 7.48 10.71 6.05
CA ALA A 133 7.11 9.78 4.99
C ALA A 133 7.55 10.29 3.60
N LYS A 134 7.86 9.35 2.73
CA LYS A 134 8.22 9.60 1.32
C LYS A 134 7.32 8.76 0.44
N LEU A 135 6.77 9.37 -0.61
CA LEU A 135 5.88 8.70 -1.54
C LEU A 135 6.41 8.83 -2.97
N GLY A 136 6.35 7.75 -3.74
CA GLY A 136 6.83 7.81 -5.13
C GLY A 136 6.51 6.59 -5.96
N VAL A 137 6.28 6.81 -7.25
CA VAL A 137 5.91 5.78 -8.24
C VAL A 137 7.12 5.51 -9.14
N THR A 138 8.08 4.76 -8.63
CA THR A 138 9.44 4.65 -9.18
C THR A 138 9.62 3.56 -10.25
N PHE A 139 8.54 3.00 -10.82
CA PHE A 139 8.61 1.92 -11.81
C PHE A 139 9.49 2.24 -13.01
N LEU A 140 9.43 3.49 -13.51
CA LEU A 140 10.24 3.94 -14.64
C LEU A 140 11.75 3.75 -14.40
N LYS A 141 12.22 3.93 -13.17
CA LYS A 141 13.63 3.73 -12.80
C LYS A 141 14.10 2.27 -12.94
N LEU A 142 13.16 1.35 -13.02
CA LEU A 142 13.39 -0.08 -13.24
C LEU A 142 13.07 -0.50 -14.69
N GLY A 143 12.71 0.43 -15.56
CA GLY A 143 12.26 0.13 -16.92
C GLY A 143 10.87 -0.54 -16.97
N LEU A 144 10.07 -0.38 -15.92
CA LEU A 144 8.74 -0.96 -15.82
C LEU A 144 7.65 0.11 -16.04
N ILE A 145 6.51 -0.32 -16.56
CA ILE A 145 5.29 0.49 -16.53
C ILE A 145 4.61 0.35 -15.15
N PRO A 146 3.87 1.37 -14.67
CA PRO A 146 3.11 1.30 -13.43
C PRO A 146 1.86 0.41 -13.60
N GLY A 147 2.03 -0.91 -13.41
CA GLY A 147 1.01 -1.93 -13.67
C GLY A 147 0.14 -2.29 -12.46
N ASP A 148 0.38 -1.69 -11.31
CA ASP A 148 -0.20 -2.11 -10.02
C ASP A 148 -1.37 -1.22 -9.56
N GLY A 149 -1.87 -0.35 -10.43
CA GLY A 149 -3.05 0.50 -10.19
C GLY A 149 -2.75 1.99 -10.07
N GLY A 150 -1.50 2.40 -9.82
CA GLY A 150 -1.12 3.81 -9.66
C GLY A 150 -1.43 4.67 -10.87
N ALA A 151 -1.24 4.15 -12.09
CA ALA A 151 -1.59 4.87 -13.33
C ALA A 151 -3.09 5.21 -13.43
N TRP A 152 -3.96 4.46 -12.76
CA TRP A 152 -5.39 4.71 -12.72
C TRP A 152 -5.80 5.55 -11.50
N LEU A 153 -5.19 5.31 -10.34
CA LEU A 153 -5.54 5.98 -9.06
C LEU A 153 -4.98 7.40 -8.97
N LEU A 154 -3.69 7.59 -9.27
CA LEU A 154 -3.03 8.88 -9.09
C LEU A 154 -3.72 10.04 -9.81
N PRO A 155 -4.12 9.93 -11.10
CA PRO A 155 -4.82 11.01 -11.78
C PRO A 155 -6.15 11.41 -11.11
N ARG A 156 -6.78 10.47 -10.39
CA ARG A 156 -8.03 10.69 -9.65
C ARG A 156 -7.79 11.31 -8.29
N LEU A 157 -6.62 11.09 -7.71
CA LEU A 157 -6.26 11.61 -6.39
C LEU A 157 -5.64 13.00 -6.47
N ILE A 158 -4.68 13.21 -7.40
CA ILE A 158 -3.86 14.43 -7.45
C ILE A 158 -3.99 15.21 -8.78
N GLY A 159 -4.91 14.80 -9.64
CA GLY A 159 -5.10 15.36 -10.98
C GLY A 159 -4.08 14.86 -12.00
N ALA A 160 -4.43 14.96 -13.28
CA ALA A 160 -3.66 14.35 -14.37
C ALA A 160 -2.22 14.89 -14.49
N SER A 161 -2.02 16.20 -14.30
CA SER A 161 -0.70 16.82 -14.48
C SER A 161 0.31 16.37 -13.43
N ARG A 162 -0.06 16.38 -12.14
CA ARG A 162 0.82 15.94 -11.03
C ARG A 162 1.07 14.42 -11.10
N ALA A 163 0.05 13.66 -11.46
CA ALA A 163 0.19 12.22 -11.69
C ALA A 163 1.16 11.92 -12.85
N ALA A 164 1.02 12.60 -13.98
CA ALA A 164 1.94 12.48 -15.12
C ALA A 164 3.38 12.84 -14.72
N GLN A 165 3.57 13.90 -13.94
CA GLN A 165 4.88 14.27 -13.44
C GLN A 165 5.52 13.10 -12.66
N LEU A 166 4.84 12.54 -11.66
CA LEU A 166 5.38 11.40 -10.88
C LEU A 166 5.63 10.17 -11.75
N LEU A 167 4.70 9.84 -12.64
CA LEU A 167 4.78 8.65 -13.49
C LEU A 167 5.91 8.75 -14.53
N PHE A 168 6.18 9.95 -15.07
CA PHE A 168 7.17 10.15 -16.13
C PHE A 168 8.57 10.46 -15.60
N THR A 169 8.70 10.97 -14.37
CA THR A 169 10.01 11.23 -13.75
C THR A 169 10.44 10.11 -12.81
N GLY A 170 9.49 9.41 -12.20
CA GLY A 170 9.76 8.47 -11.11
C GLY A 170 10.25 9.18 -9.85
N ASP A 171 9.88 10.45 -9.66
CA ASP A 171 10.28 11.22 -8.49
C ASP A 171 9.64 10.70 -7.20
N VAL A 172 10.31 11.00 -6.11
CA VAL A 172 9.83 10.74 -4.75
C VAL A 172 9.57 12.07 -4.08
N ILE A 173 8.35 12.28 -3.63
CA ILE A 173 7.92 13.48 -2.92
C ILE A 173 7.89 13.24 -1.42
N ASP A 174 8.01 14.31 -0.64
CA ASP A 174 7.83 14.26 0.82
C ASP A 174 6.36 14.36 1.24
N ALA A 175 6.11 14.16 2.52
CA ALA A 175 4.77 14.21 3.08
C ALA A 175 4.11 15.58 2.88
N ALA A 176 4.87 16.67 3.00
CA ALA A 176 4.36 18.03 2.83
C ALA A 176 3.85 18.26 1.41
N THR A 177 4.64 17.91 0.40
CA THR A 177 4.25 17.95 -1.01
C THR A 177 3.07 17.01 -1.29
N ALA A 178 3.07 15.81 -0.70
CA ALA A 178 1.97 14.86 -0.86
C ALA A 178 0.63 15.42 -0.30
N LYS A 179 0.67 16.15 0.82
CA LYS A 179 -0.49 16.84 1.38
C LYS A 179 -0.93 18.02 0.50
N GLU A 180 0.00 18.87 0.08
CA GLU A 180 -0.29 20.00 -0.83
C GLU A 180 -0.97 19.51 -2.12
N TRP A 181 -0.56 18.37 -2.64
CA TRP A 181 -1.12 17.78 -3.87
C TRP A 181 -2.44 17.03 -3.65
N GLY A 182 -2.81 16.78 -2.39
CA GLY A 182 -4.00 15.99 -2.04
C GLY A 182 -3.80 14.48 -2.10
N LEU A 183 -2.54 14.01 -2.22
CA LEU A 183 -2.24 12.58 -2.17
C LEU A 183 -2.44 12.01 -0.76
N VAL A 184 -2.14 12.78 0.28
CA VAL A 184 -2.49 12.46 1.66
C VAL A 184 -3.39 13.55 2.25
N SER A 185 -4.31 13.16 3.13
CA SER A 185 -5.29 14.07 3.73
C SER A 185 -4.68 14.88 4.87
N GLU A 186 -3.87 14.24 5.73
CA GLU A 186 -3.23 14.86 6.88
C GLU A 186 -1.86 14.26 7.16
N ILE A 187 -1.03 15.07 7.85
CA ILE A 187 0.32 14.68 8.29
C ILE A 187 0.39 14.81 9.80
N TYR A 188 1.04 13.85 10.43
CA TYR A 188 1.23 13.80 11.88
C TYR A 188 2.69 13.48 12.24
N PRO A 189 3.16 13.84 13.43
CA PRO A 189 4.37 13.25 14.00
C PRO A 189 4.27 11.71 14.00
N ALA A 190 5.41 11.06 13.79
CA ALA A 190 5.42 9.60 13.59
C ALA A 190 4.79 8.80 14.75
N ASP A 191 4.98 9.27 15.97
CA ASP A 191 4.44 8.68 17.20
C ASP A 191 2.94 8.94 17.41
N GLU A 192 2.38 9.95 16.76
CA GLU A 192 0.96 10.28 16.82
C GLU A 192 0.14 9.62 15.71
N LEU A 193 0.76 9.27 14.57
CA LEU A 193 0.08 8.81 13.36
C LEU A 193 -0.95 7.70 13.61
N MET A 194 -0.56 6.65 14.31
CA MET A 194 -1.48 5.53 14.57
C MET A 194 -2.62 5.92 15.52
N GLY A 195 -2.36 6.77 16.50
CA GLY A 195 -3.38 7.30 17.39
C GLY A 195 -4.45 8.10 16.61
N GLU A 196 -4.02 8.95 15.69
CA GLU A 196 -4.92 9.75 14.85
C GLU A 196 -5.68 8.90 13.82
N ALA A 197 -5.01 7.90 13.23
CA ALA A 197 -5.66 6.93 12.35
C ALA A 197 -6.76 6.14 13.09
N MET A 198 -6.50 5.72 14.33
CA MET A 198 -7.48 5.02 15.14
C MET A 198 -8.65 5.92 15.53
N LYS A 199 -8.42 7.16 15.95
CA LYS A 199 -9.50 8.14 16.24
C LYS A 199 -10.40 8.36 15.02
N LEU A 200 -9.80 8.45 13.81
CA LEU A 200 -10.58 8.60 12.58
C LEU A 200 -11.38 7.32 12.29
N ALA A 201 -10.77 6.14 12.45
CA ALA A 201 -11.43 4.86 12.25
C ALA A 201 -12.61 4.65 13.23
N GLU A 202 -12.45 5.03 14.51
CA GLU A 202 -13.51 5.00 15.51
C GLU A 202 -14.69 5.91 15.12
N ARG A 203 -14.41 7.11 14.64
CA ARG A 203 -15.46 8.04 14.15
C ARG A 203 -16.21 7.47 12.95
N ILE A 204 -15.53 6.81 12.02
CA ILE A 204 -16.16 6.15 10.86
C ILE A 204 -16.98 4.96 11.32
N ALA A 205 -16.44 4.11 12.17
CA ALA A 205 -17.10 2.91 12.65
C ALA A 205 -18.34 3.20 13.51
N GLY A 206 -18.43 4.38 14.10
CA GLY A 206 -19.55 4.82 14.92
C GLY A 206 -20.78 5.34 14.14
N GLN A 207 -20.68 5.40 12.80
CA GLN A 207 -21.81 5.80 11.94
C GLN A 207 -22.63 4.56 11.53
#